data_32d58abc87d5474cb36354caec68edd6
#
_entry.id   32d58abc87d5474cb36354caec68edd6
#
_cell.length_a   1.000
_cell.length_b   1.000
_cell.length_c   1.000
_cell.angle_alpha   90.00
_cell.angle_beta   90.00
_cell.angle_gamma   90.00
#
_symmetry.space_group_name_H-M   'P 1'
#
loop_
_entity.id
_entity.type
_entity.pdbx_description
1 polymer ?
#
loop_
_entity_poly.entity_id
_entity_poly.type
_entity_poly.pdbx_seq_one_letter_code
_entity_poly.pdbx_strand_id
1 'polypeptide(L)'
;MLSMKKILLALISIPIFLNAAEYQLSTHILDINSGQPASNVKVELYSLDKNQQWIKISEKFTEKNGRISDLLPYEKTENRPSGIYKLKFYTKDYYMSRKVDSFYPFVEVSFELSKDQKHYHVPITLSPFGYSTYRGS
;
A
#
# COMPACT_ATOMS: atom_id res chain seq x y z
N MET A 1 -37.36 49.65 -31.73
CA MET A 1 -36.24 49.38 -30.80
C MET A 1 -36.41 47.97 -30.26
N LEU A 2 -35.62 47.04 -30.72
CA LEU A 2 -35.58 45.68 -30.20
C LEU A 2 -34.64 45.64 -28.97
N SER A 3 -35.21 45.38 -27.82
CA SER A 3 -34.45 45.16 -26.58
C SER A 3 -33.84 43.75 -26.65
N MET A 4 -32.51 43.68 -26.83
CA MET A 4 -31.79 42.44 -26.66
C MET A 4 -31.68 42.13 -25.17
N LYS A 5 -32.49 41.19 -24.67
CA LYS A 5 -32.31 40.63 -23.34
C LYS A 5 -31.05 39.77 -23.37
N LYS A 6 -30.00 40.22 -22.72
CA LYS A 6 -28.81 39.41 -22.48
C LYS A 6 -29.19 38.29 -21.51
N ILE A 7 -29.30 37.08 -22.03
CA ILE A 7 -29.43 35.88 -21.17
C ILE A 7 -28.03 35.61 -20.60
N LEU A 8 -27.85 35.89 -19.30
CA LEU A 8 -26.66 35.52 -18.60
C LEU A 8 -26.74 34.01 -18.26
N LEU A 9 -26.01 33.18 -19.03
CA LEU A 9 -25.91 31.76 -18.72
C LEU A 9 -24.92 31.64 -17.55
N ALA A 10 -25.44 31.42 -16.34
CA ALA A 10 -24.63 31.12 -15.18
C ALA A 10 -24.12 29.67 -15.33
N LEU A 11 -22.84 29.50 -15.58
CA LEU A 11 -22.18 28.21 -15.50
C LEU A 11 -22.14 27.80 -14.02
N ILE A 12 -23.04 26.92 -13.61
CA ILE A 12 -22.99 26.30 -12.30
C ILE A 12 -21.92 25.20 -12.39
N SER A 13 -20.73 25.47 -11.88
CA SER A 13 -19.73 24.43 -11.69
C SER A 13 -20.15 23.55 -10.51
N ILE A 14 -20.65 22.36 -10.81
CA ILE A 14 -20.92 21.35 -9.80
C ILE A 14 -19.59 20.75 -9.40
N PRO A 15 -19.15 20.84 -8.11
CA PRO A 15 -17.93 20.19 -7.69
C PRO A 15 -18.12 18.67 -7.81
N ILE A 16 -17.35 18.05 -8.69
CA ILE A 16 -17.29 16.60 -8.77
C ILE A 16 -16.42 16.12 -7.61
N PHE A 17 -17.05 15.60 -6.57
CA PHE A 17 -16.33 14.89 -5.50
C PHE A 17 -15.93 13.51 -6.07
N LEU A 18 -14.67 13.40 -6.50
CA LEU A 18 -14.07 12.10 -6.76
C LEU A 18 -13.85 11.42 -5.41
N ASN A 19 -14.70 10.44 -5.09
CA ASN A 19 -14.43 9.53 -4.00
C ASN A 19 -13.19 8.74 -4.37
N ALA A 20 -12.04 9.06 -3.76
CA ALA A 20 -10.87 8.21 -3.84
C ALA A 20 -11.26 6.82 -3.31
N ALA A 21 -10.93 5.75 -4.07
CA ALA A 21 -11.14 4.40 -3.59
C ALA A 21 -10.39 4.23 -2.27
N GLU A 22 -11.09 3.75 -1.25
CA GLU A 22 -10.49 3.45 0.03
C GLU A 22 -9.88 2.05 -0.01
N TYR A 23 -8.70 1.89 0.59
CA TYR A 23 -7.99 0.62 0.69
C TYR A 23 -7.77 0.26 2.14
N GLN A 24 -7.89 -1.03 2.45
CA GLN A 24 -7.76 -1.53 3.81
C GLN A 24 -6.29 -1.64 4.25
N LEU A 25 -5.38 -1.88 3.33
CA LEU A 25 -3.98 -2.16 3.64
C LEU A 25 -3.04 -1.31 2.80
N SER A 26 -2.08 -0.71 3.47
CA SER A 26 -0.96 0.00 2.85
C SER A 26 0.36 -0.40 3.50
N THR A 27 1.46 -0.14 2.79
CA THR A 27 2.82 -0.34 3.31
C THR A 27 3.72 0.84 2.93
N HIS A 28 4.85 0.92 3.59
CA HIS A 28 5.90 1.90 3.32
C HIS A 28 7.26 1.31 3.69
N ILE A 29 8.25 1.55 2.86
CA ILE A 29 9.62 1.12 3.12
C ILE A 29 10.51 2.36 3.24
N LEU A 30 11.12 2.52 4.41
CA LEU A 30 12.20 3.48 4.62
C LEU A 30 13.53 2.71 4.58
N ASP A 31 14.39 3.05 3.63
CA ASP A 31 15.76 2.55 3.59
C ASP A 31 16.62 3.42 4.49
N ILE A 32 16.94 2.94 5.71
CA ILE A 32 17.73 3.69 6.67
C ILE A 32 19.22 3.74 6.30
N ASN A 33 19.66 2.92 5.36
CA ASN A 33 21.04 2.98 4.85
C ASN A 33 21.27 4.24 4.00
N SER A 34 20.27 4.63 3.22
CA SER A 34 20.31 5.84 2.40
C SER A 34 19.59 7.04 3.03
N GLY A 35 18.72 6.78 4.02
CA GLY A 35 17.81 7.79 4.58
C GLY A 35 16.66 8.17 3.65
N GLN A 36 16.42 7.39 2.60
CA GLN A 36 15.41 7.67 1.58
C GLN A 36 14.32 6.58 1.55
N PRO A 37 13.12 6.91 1.06
CA PRO A 37 12.13 5.88 0.75
C PRO A 37 12.68 4.87 -0.26
N ALA A 38 12.41 3.58 -0.04
CA ALA A 38 12.82 2.54 -0.98
C ALA A 38 11.80 2.42 -2.11
N SER A 39 12.16 2.92 -3.28
CA SER A 39 11.31 2.88 -4.47
C SER A 39 11.57 1.64 -5.32
N ASN A 40 10.56 1.23 -6.07
CA ASN A 40 10.61 0.11 -7.01
C ASN A 40 10.98 -1.23 -6.35
N VAL A 41 10.52 -1.43 -5.13
CA VAL A 41 10.64 -2.70 -4.42
C VAL A 41 9.40 -3.54 -4.71
N LYS A 42 9.61 -4.75 -5.18
CA LYS A 42 8.53 -5.72 -5.36
C LYS A 42 7.99 -6.17 -4.01
N VAL A 43 6.68 -6.13 -3.86
CA VAL A 43 5.96 -6.56 -2.66
C VAL A 43 4.82 -7.47 -3.07
N GLU A 44 4.76 -8.65 -2.46
CA GLU A 44 3.67 -9.59 -2.63
C GLU A 44 2.84 -9.68 -1.36
N LEU A 45 1.52 -9.75 -1.52
CA LEU A 45 0.57 -9.97 -0.43
C LEU A 45 0.01 -11.39 -0.52
N TYR A 46 0.01 -12.08 0.60
CA TYR A 46 -0.56 -13.41 0.76
C TYR A 46 -1.60 -13.44 1.86
N SER A 47 -2.62 -14.28 1.71
CA SER A 47 -3.52 -14.67 2.78
C SER A 47 -3.27 -16.11 3.19
N LEU A 48 -3.49 -16.43 4.47
CA LEU A 48 -3.42 -17.79 4.98
C LEU A 48 -4.81 -18.41 4.93
N ASP A 49 -4.96 -19.52 4.20
CA ASP A 49 -6.24 -20.22 4.11
C ASP A 49 -6.49 -21.14 5.31
N LYS A 50 -7.67 -21.74 5.36
CA LYS A 50 -8.07 -22.69 6.42
C LYS A 50 -7.21 -23.96 6.47
N ASN A 51 -6.52 -24.28 5.39
CA ASN A 51 -5.62 -25.43 5.28
C ASN A 51 -4.16 -25.08 5.61
N GLN A 52 -3.92 -23.88 6.18
CA GLN A 52 -2.59 -23.37 6.50
C GLN A 52 -1.70 -23.17 5.28
N GLN A 53 -2.31 -22.88 4.11
CA GLN A 53 -1.58 -22.59 2.87
C GLN A 53 -1.62 -21.10 2.58
N TRP A 54 -0.49 -20.58 2.13
CA TRP A 54 -0.38 -19.20 1.69
C TRP A 54 -0.89 -19.04 0.26
N ILE A 55 -1.86 -18.16 0.07
CA ILE A 55 -2.45 -17.85 -1.23
C ILE A 55 -2.05 -16.44 -1.62
N LYS A 56 -1.39 -16.30 -2.77
CA LYS A 56 -1.00 -14.99 -3.30
C LYS A 56 -2.23 -14.20 -3.71
N ILE A 57 -2.36 -12.98 -3.15
CA ILE A 57 -3.47 -12.06 -3.41
C ILE A 57 -3.10 -11.02 -4.45
N SER A 58 -1.92 -10.40 -4.29
CA SER A 58 -1.48 -9.33 -5.18
C SER A 58 0.04 -9.18 -5.19
N GLU A 59 0.53 -8.52 -6.23
CA GLU A 59 1.93 -8.16 -6.39
C GLU A 59 2.00 -6.73 -6.91
N LYS A 60 2.76 -5.89 -6.23
CA LYS A 60 2.93 -4.48 -6.59
C LYS A 60 4.35 -4.03 -6.31
N PHE A 61 4.71 -2.87 -6.83
CA PHE A 61 6.01 -2.24 -6.61
C PHE A 61 5.81 -0.93 -5.85
N THR A 62 6.72 -0.63 -4.93
CA THR A 62 6.69 0.65 -4.23
C THR A 62 6.91 1.81 -5.20
N GLU A 63 6.18 2.89 -4.96
CA GLU A 63 6.32 4.15 -5.69
C GLU A 63 7.57 4.92 -5.24
N LYS A 64 7.82 6.09 -5.83
CA LYS A 64 8.97 6.94 -5.47
C LYS A 64 9.03 7.29 -3.99
N ASN A 65 7.87 7.43 -3.35
CA ASN A 65 7.77 7.69 -1.92
C ASN A 65 7.93 6.44 -1.03
N GLY A 66 8.25 5.28 -1.64
CA GLY A 66 8.40 4.01 -0.94
C GLY A 66 7.10 3.36 -0.49
N ARG A 67 5.95 3.85 -0.97
CA ARG A 67 4.63 3.41 -0.53
C ARG A 67 3.92 2.56 -1.56
N ILE A 68 3.05 1.68 -1.05
CA ILE A 68 1.96 1.06 -1.78
C ILE A 68 0.71 1.29 -0.94
N SER A 69 -0.24 2.04 -1.47
CA SER A 69 -1.45 2.43 -0.73
C SER A 69 -2.68 1.57 -1.04
N ASP A 70 -2.59 0.70 -2.04
CA ASP A 70 -3.72 -0.02 -2.63
C ASP A 70 -3.55 -1.55 -2.63
N LEU A 71 -3.05 -2.11 -1.52
CA LEU A 71 -2.79 -3.55 -1.41
C LEU A 71 -4.06 -4.38 -1.29
N LEU A 72 -5.05 -3.90 -0.55
CA LEU A 72 -6.37 -4.53 -0.42
C LEU A 72 -7.46 -3.46 -0.59
N PRO A 73 -8.46 -3.72 -1.45
CA PRO A 73 -9.63 -2.84 -1.55
C PRO A 73 -10.38 -2.77 -0.23
N TYR A 74 -10.93 -1.60 0.06
CA TYR A 74 -11.86 -1.44 1.18
C TYR A 74 -13.21 -2.07 0.81
N GLU A 75 -13.68 -2.96 1.68
CA GLU A 75 -14.98 -3.59 1.55
C GLU A 75 -15.89 -3.16 2.69
N LYS A 76 -17.22 -3.29 2.48
CA LYS A 76 -18.19 -3.11 3.55
C LYS A 76 -17.90 -4.09 4.69
N THR A 77 -18.33 -3.76 5.92
CA THR A 77 -17.97 -4.51 7.12
C THR A 77 -18.21 -6.03 7.00
N GLU A 78 -19.31 -6.44 6.41
CA GLU A 78 -19.67 -7.85 6.23
C GLU A 78 -18.75 -8.62 5.29
N ASN A 79 -18.13 -7.93 4.31
CA ASN A 79 -17.23 -8.51 3.32
C ASN A 79 -15.78 -8.07 3.51
N ARG A 80 -15.48 -7.34 4.59
CA ARG A 80 -14.15 -6.82 4.82
C ARG A 80 -13.18 -7.96 5.06
N PRO A 81 -12.02 -7.98 4.37
CA PRO A 81 -11.00 -8.99 4.59
C PRO A 81 -10.59 -9.07 6.07
N SER A 82 -10.45 -10.28 6.57
CA SER A 82 -10.00 -10.58 7.93
C SER A 82 -9.17 -11.85 7.94
N GLY A 83 -8.41 -12.08 9.00
CA GLY A 83 -7.56 -13.25 9.16
C GLY A 83 -6.07 -12.92 9.02
N ILE A 84 -5.27 -13.95 8.79
CA ILE A 84 -3.82 -13.84 8.76
C ILE A 84 -3.35 -13.55 7.33
N TYR A 85 -2.52 -12.55 7.20
CA TYR A 85 -1.92 -12.09 5.96
C TYR A 85 -0.41 -11.97 6.12
N LYS A 86 0.29 -11.92 4.99
CA LYS A 86 1.74 -11.73 4.96
C LYS A 86 2.13 -10.83 3.80
N LEU A 87 3.00 -9.86 4.08
CA LEU A 87 3.73 -9.10 3.07
C LEU A 87 5.12 -9.70 2.89
N LYS A 88 5.50 -9.91 1.64
CA LYS A 88 6.84 -10.35 1.25
C LYS A 88 7.50 -9.25 0.43
N PHE A 89 8.57 -8.70 0.97
CA PHE A 89 9.34 -7.61 0.38
C PHE A 89 10.62 -8.17 -0.23
N TYR A 90 10.83 -7.97 -1.50
CA TYR A 90 12.02 -8.45 -2.21
C TYR A 90 13.18 -7.48 -2.04
N THR A 91 13.73 -7.46 -0.84
CA THR A 91 14.71 -6.48 -0.39
C THR A 91 16.11 -6.71 -0.95
N LYS A 92 16.50 -7.96 -1.19
CA LYS A 92 17.80 -8.27 -1.79
C LYS A 92 17.89 -7.78 -3.22
N ASP A 93 16.84 -7.95 -4.02
CA ASP A 93 16.79 -7.45 -5.39
C ASP A 93 16.93 -5.92 -5.42
N TYR A 94 16.28 -5.24 -4.47
CA TYR A 94 16.41 -3.79 -4.30
C TYR A 94 17.87 -3.37 -4.05
N TYR A 95 18.55 -4.01 -3.09
CA TYR A 95 19.94 -3.69 -2.77
C TYR A 95 20.91 -4.08 -3.88
N MET A 96 20.70 -5.23 -4.54
CA MET A 96 21.51 -5.65 -5.68
C MET A 96 21.45 -4.62 -6.83
N SER A 97 20.28 -4.06 -7.10
CA SER A 97 20.14 -3.00 -8.11
C SER A 97 20.93 -1.73 -7.77
N ARG A 98 21.29 -1.55 -6.50
CA ARG A 98 22.09 -0.43 -5.99
C ARG A 98 23.54 -0.82 -5.68
N LYS A 99 23.95 -2.05 -6.00
CA LYS A 99 25.29 -2.58 -5.74
C LYS A 99 25.64 -2.56 -4.25
N VAL A 100 24.66 -2.86 -3.41
CA VAL A 100 24.82 -2.94 -1.95
C VAL A 100 24.64 -4.40 -1.53
N ASP A 101 25.58 -4.93 -0.79
CA ASP A 101 25.46 -6.26 -0.21
C ASP A 101 24.41 -6.26 0.90
N SER A 102 23.60 -7.33 0.92
CA SER A 102 22.56 -7.50 1.94
C SER A 102 22.47 -8.95 2.38
N PHE A 103 21.97 -9.15 3.60
CA PHE A 103 21.93 -10.47 4.22
C PHE A 103 20.60 -11.20 3.96
N TYR A 104 19.47 -10.48 4.00
CA TYR A 104 18.15 -11.06 3.87
C TYR A 104 17.74 -11.16 2.41
N PRO A 105 17.40 -12.37 1.90
CA PRO A 105 16.97 -12.51 0.50
C PRO A 105 15.64 -11.80 0.24
N PHE A 106 14.77 -11.82 1.25
CA PHE A 106 13.50 -11.09 1.30
C PHE A 106 13.11 -10.91 2.77
N VAL A 107 12.20 -10.00 3.01
CA VAL A 107 11.60 -9.77 4.34
C VAL A 107 10.14 -10.18 4.29
N GLU A 108 9.71 -11.02 5.22
CA GLU A 108 8.32 -11.39 5.38
C GLU A 108 7.77 -10.87 6.71
N VAL A 109 6.60 -10.26 6.64
CA VAL A 109 5.89 -9.74 7.81
C VAL A 109 4.49 -10.30 7.82
N SER A 110 4.20 -11.12 8.82
CA SER A 110 2.86 -11.68 9.05
C SER A 110 2.11 -10.83 10.06
N PHE A 111 0.83 -10.62 9.81
CA PHE A 111 -0.06 -9.81 10.65
C PHE A 111 -1.50 -10.30 10.52
N GLU A 112 -2.34 -9.83 11.41
CA GLU A 112 -3.75 -10.22 11.44
C GLU A 112 -4.65 -9.00 11.18
N LEU A 113 -5.60 -9.16 10.25
CA LEU A 113 -6.62 -8.18 9.95
C LEU A 113 -7.92 -8.53 10.66
N SER A 114 -8.55 -7.52 11.27
CA SER A 114 -9.88 -7.61 11.86
C SER A 114 -10.89 -6.86 11.01
N LYS A 115 -12.13 -7.35 10.96
CA LYS A 115 -13.25 -6.65 10.32
C LYS A 115 -13.61 -5.32 10.99
N ASP A 116 -13.24 -5.15 12.25
CA ASP A 116 -13.58 -3.98 13.05
C ASP A 116 -12.78 -2.74 12.71
N GLN A 117 -11.66 -2.90 11.97
CA GLN A 117 -10.80 -1.80 11.60
C GLN A 117 -10.79 -1.58 10.09
N LYS A 118 -10.98 -0.31 9.69
CA LYS A 118 -11.09 0.08 8.27
C LYS A 118 -9.76 0.05 7.54
N HIS A 119 -8.67 0.44 8.22
CA HIS A 119 -7.37 0.61 7.58
C HIS A 119 -6.25 0.09 8.46
N TYR A 120 -5.28 -0.57 7.81
CA TYR A 120 -4.05 -1.04 8.42
C TYR A 120 -2.86 -0.52 7.61
N HIS A 121 -1.84 -0.08 8.32
CA HIS A 121 -0.57 0.31 7.72
C HIS A 121 0.54 -0.54 8.34
N VAL A 122 1.25 -1.29 7.48
CA VAL A 122 2.31 -2.21 7.89
C VAL A 122 3.61 -1.77 7.21
N PRO A 123 4.35 -0.82 7.81
CA PRO A 123 5.61 -0.34 7.26
C PRO A 123 6.79 -1.19 7.71
N ILE A 124 7.90 -1.09 6.98
CA ILE A 124 9.19 -1.58 7.42
C ILE A 124 10.24 -0.46 7.37
N THR A 125 11.18 -0.52 8.31
CA THR A 125 12.46 0.17 8.17
C THR A 125 13.47 -0.88 7.74
N LEU A 126 14.27 -0.56 6.74
CA LEU A 126 15.13 -1.52 6.06
C LEU A 126 16.57 -1.05 6.07
N SER A 127 17.49 -1.99 6.35
CA SER A 127 18.91 -1.84 6.10
C SER A 127 19.43 -3.10 5.42
N PRO A 128 20.67 -3.10 4.89
CA PRO A 128 21.21 -4.31 4.26
C PRO A 128 21.31 -5.53 5.17
N PHE A 129 21.46 -5.33 6.48
CA PHE A 129 21.71 -6.40 7.46
C PHE A 129 20.70 -6.45 8.61
N GLY A 130 19.58 -5.74 8.49
CA GLY A 130 18.54 -5.73 9.51
C GLY A 130 17.29 -5.01 9.05
N TYR A 131 16.21 -5.26 9.76
CA TYR A 131 14.94 -4.57 9.48
C TYR A 131 14.07 -4.54 10.73
N SER A 132 13.12 -3.65 10.75
CA SER A 132 12.08 -3.65 11.76
C SER A 132 10.73 -3.35 11.14
N THR A 133 9.69 -3.73 11.84
CA THR A 133 8.30 -3.47 11.46
C THR A 133 7.51 -3.05 12.68
N TYR A 134 6.41 -2.36 12.44
CA TYR A 134 5.49 -1.95 13.50
C TYR A 134 4.10 -1.75 12.90
N ARG A 135 3.09 -1.72 13.77
CA ARG A 135 1.77 -1.34 13.34
C ARG A 135 1.70 0.17 13.21
N GLY A 136 1.64 0.65 11.97
CA GLY A 136 1.49 2.06 11.67
C GLY A 136 0.07 2.58 11.93
N SER A 137 -0.10 3.86 11.83
CA SER A 137 -1.40 4.52 11.98
C SER A 137 -2.00 4.93 10.64
#